data_393930a6a02ceebff2bc0d79f7e21337
#
_entry.id   393930a6a02ceebff2bc0d79f7e21337
#
_cell.length_a   1.000
_cell.length_b   1.000
_cell.length_c   1.000
_cell.angle_alpha   90.00
_cell.angle_beta   90.00
_cell.angle_gamma   90.00
#
_symmetry.space_group_name_H-M   'P 1'
#
loop_
_entity.id
_entity.type
_entity.pdbx_description
1 polymer ?
#
loop_
_entity_poly.entity_id
_entity_poly.type
_entity_poly.pdbx_seq_one_letter_code
_entity_poly.pdbx_strand_id
1 'polypeptide(L)'
;VTDLSDYRLDIAKKMGATCTVNAAKGETVAQAMEKLGIRGFDVGLEMSGSPIAFRDMVANMYNGSKIAQLGILPPSTTVDWSEIIFKALTIKGIYGREMWETWYKMEQMLISGLDLSPVITHRFPVAEFQKGFDIMESGQCGKVVLEWD
;
A
#
# COMPACT_ATOMS: atom_id res chain seq x y z
N VAL A 1 -6.76 3.20 -3.53
CA VAL A 1 -5.68 3.29 -2.52
C VAL A 1 -6.19 4.02 -1.29
N THR A 2 -5.89 3.51 -0.09
CA THR A 2 -6.23 4.13 1.19
C THR A 2 -4.96 4.56 1.93
N ASP A 3 -4.97 5.72 2.55
CA ASP A 3 -3.90 6.22 3.43
C ASP A 3 -4.48 7.25 4.42
N LEU A 4 -3.68 7.68 5.38
CA LEU A 4 -4.00 8.78 6.30
C LEU A 4 -3.46 10.13 5.81
N SER A 5 -2.52 10.14 4.86
CA SER A 5 -1.80 11.30 4.36
C SER A 5 -2.27 11.70 2.97
N ASP A 6 -2.81 12.91 2.82
CA ASP A 6 -3.13 13.47 1.49
C ASP A 6 -1.91 13.50 0.57
N TYR A 7 -0.74 13.80 1.13
CA TYR A 7 0.51 13.82 0.37
C TYR A 7 0.79 12.48 -0.34
N ARG A 8 0.64 11.37 0.40
CA ARG A 8 0.81 10.01 -0.15
C ARG A 8 -0.30 9.64 -1.12
N LEU A 9 -1.53 10.05 -0.84
CA LEU A 9 -2.66 9.83 -1.73
C LEU A 9 -2.50 10.60 -3.06
N ASP A 10 -1.90 11.78 -3.04
CA ASP A 10 -1.59 12.51 -4.27
C ASP A 10 -0.47 11.85 -5.09
N ILE A 11 0.52 11.23 -4.44
CA ILE A 11 1.49 10.36 -5.13
C ILE A 11 0.76 9.17 -5.76
N ALA A 12 -0.14 8.51 -5.01
CA ALA A 12 -0.91 7.39 -5.54
C ALA A 12 -1.73 7.76 -6.79
N LYS A 13 -2.35 8.95 -6.81
CA LYS A 13 -3.03 9.47 -8.00
C LYS A 13 -2.08 9.67 -9.18
N LYS A 14 -0.90 10.24 -8.95
CA LYS A 14 0.14 10.41 -9.98
C LYS A 14 0.62 9.07 -10.53
N MET A 15 0.61 8.04 -9.70
CA MET A 15 0.93 6.66 -10.08
C MET A 15 -0.24 5.91 -10.75
N GLY A 16 -1.37 6.57 -11.00
CA GLY A 16 -2.50 6.00 -11.73
C GLY A 16 -3.59 5.37 -10.87
N ALA A 17 -3.63 5.63 -9.56
CA ALA A 17 -4.72 5.16 -8.72
C ALA A 17 -6.06 5.79 -9.17
N THR A 18 -7.01 4.96 -9.54
CA THR A 18 -8.34 5.38 -9.99
C THR A 18 -9.13 6.12 -8.91
N CYS A 19 -8.96 5.72 -7.66
CA CYS A 19 -9.62 6.34 -6.51
C CYS A 19 -8.70 6.32 -5.29
N THR A 20 -8.79 7.36 -4.47
CA THR A 20 -8.08 7.46 -3.20
C THR A 20 -9.06 7.72 -2.08
N VAL A 21 -8.74 7.22 -0.88
CA VAL A 21 -9.55 7.33 0.33
C VAL A 21 -8.65 7.82 1.46
N ASN A 22 -8.96 8.99 2.03
CA ASN A 22 -8.27 9.48 3.22
C ASN A 22 -9.05 9.09 4.48
N ALA A 23 -8.61 8.00 5.12
CA ALA A 23 -9.27 7.50 6.32
C ALA A 23 -9.16 8.45 7.52
N ALA A 24 -8.14 9.31 7.58
CA ALA A 24 -8.02 10.33 8.62
C ALA A 24 -9.11 11.42 8.52
N LYS A 25 -9.69 11.61 7.33
CA LYS A 25 -10.79 12.54 7.07
C LYS A 25 -12.18 11.90 7.18
N GLY A 26 -12.25 10.64 7.60
CA GLY A 26 -13.49 9.89 7.70
C GLY A 26 -14.05 9.39 6.37
N GLU A 27 -13.25 9.44 5.29
CA GLU A 27 -13.61 8.80 4.03
C GLU A 27 -13.52 7.27 4.18
N THR A 28 -14.40 6.55 3.49
CA THR A 28 -14.47 5.09 3.59
C THR A 28 -14.29 4.41 2.24
N VAL A 29 -13.79 3.17 2.30
CA VAL A 29 -13.68 2.32 1.10
C VAL A 29 -15.06 2.06 0.49
N ALA A 30 -16.10 1.90 1.32
CA ALA A 30 -17.49 1.72 0.85
C ALA A 30 -17.97 2.90 -0.01
N GLN A 31 -17.71 4.14 0.41
CA GLN A 31 -18.03 5.33 -0.39
C GLN A 31 -17.26 5.36 -1.72
N ALA A 32 -16.00 4.91 -1.71
CA ALA A 32 -15.21 4.80 -2.94
C ALA A 32 -15.79 3.74 -3.89
N MET A 33 -16.22 2.59 -3.37
CA MET A 33 -16.85 1.54 -4.16
C MET A 33 -18.17 2.03 -4.78
N GLU A 34 -18.99 2.76 -4.04
CA GLU A 34 -20.22 3.36 -4.55
C GLU A 34 -19.92 4.29 -5.75
N LYS A 35 -18.94 5.18 -5.59
CA LYS A 35 -18.50 6.10 -6.67
C LYS A 35 -17.99 5.35 -7.91
N LEU A 36 -17.34 4.20 -7.71
CA LEU A 36 -16.80 3.36 -8.78
C LEU A 36 -17.84 2.41 -9.39
N GLY A 37 -19.02 2.27 -8.79
CA GLY A 37 -20.05 1.34 -9.22
C GLY A 37 -19.66 -0.14 -9.02
N ILE A 38 -18.80 -0.45 -8.07
CA ILE A 38 -18.33 -1.80 -7.75
C ILE A 38 -18.86 -2.26 -6.39
N ARG A 39 -18.89 -3.58 -6.17
CA ARG A 39 -19.42 -4.18 -4.93
C ARG A 39 -18.33 -4.78 -4.04
N GLY A 40 -17.07 -4.74 -4.46
CA GLY A 40 -15.93 -5.30 -3.76
C GLY A 40 -14.68 -5.29 -4.62
N PHE A 41 -13.60 -5.83 -4.08
CA PHE A 41 -12.31 -5.94 -4.75
C PHE A 41 -11.88 -7.40 -4.88
N ASP A 42 -11.23 -7.73 -6.01
CA ASP A 42 -10.71 -9.07 -6.28
C ASP A 42 -9.33 -9.30 -5.68
N VAL A 43 -8.57 -8.22 -5.49
CA VAL A 43 -7.21 -8.26 -4.93
C VAL A 43 -7.04 -7.15 -3.89
N GLY A 44 -6.58 -7.53 -2.72
CA GLY A 44 -6.18 -6.63 -1.64
C GLY A 44 -4.67 -6.67 -1.42
N LEU A 45 -4.05 -5.50 -1.23
CA LEU A 45 -2.65 -5.37 -0.87
C LEU A 45 -2.55 -4.65 0.47
N GLU A 46 -2.32 -5.41 1.55
CA GLU A 46 -2.14 -4.85 2.88
C GLU A 46 -0.66 -4.51 3.10
N MET A 47 -0.36 -3.22 3.16
CA MET A 47 1.00 -2.68 3.25
C MET A 47 1.23 -1.84 4.51
N SER A 48 0.17 -1.57 5.29
CA SER A 48 0.23 -0.62 6.41
C SER A 48 0.56 -1.29 7.76
N GLY A 49 0.17 -2.55 7.94
CA GLY A 49 0.21 -3.22 9.23
C GLY A 49 -0.82 -2.69 10.23
N SER A 50 -1.81 -1.93 9.77
CA SER A 50 -2.88 -1.40 10.61
C SER A 50 -4.02 -2.41 10.76
N PRO A 51 -4.41 -2.80 12.00
CA PRO A 51 -5.55 -3.69 12.21
C PRO A 51 -6.88 -3.12 11.68
N ILE A 52 -7.01 -1.80 11.68
CA ILE A 52 -8.21 -1.12 11.15
C ILE A 52 -8.24 -1.25 9.63
N ALA A 53 -7.13 -0.94 8.96
CA ALA A 53 -7.03 -1.03 7.51
C ALA A 53 -7.21 -2.49 7.03
N PHE A 54 -6.66 -3.47 7.76
CA PHE A 54 -6.85 -4.89 7.45
C PHE A 54 -8.32 -5.30 7.52
N ARG A 55 -9.02 -4.95 8.60
CA ARG A 55 -10.45 -5.26 8.75
C ARG A 55 -11.31 -4.58 7.68
N ASP A 56 -11.05 -3.30 7.42
CA ASP A 56 -11.76 -2.55 6.37
C ASP A 56 -11.52 -3.19 4.99
N MET A 57 -10.29 -3.61 4.70
CA MET A 57 -9.98 -4.33 3.47
C MET A 57 -10.76 -5.64 3.37
N VAL A 58 -10.72 -6.51 4.40
CA VAL A 58 -11.43 -7.80 4.41
C VAL A 58 -12.93 -7.61 4.19
N ALA A 59 -13.52 -6.61 4.86
CA ALA A 59 -14.95 -6.30 4.73
C ALA A 59 -15.36 -5.96 3.29
N ASN A 60 -14.46 -5.33 2.52
CA ASN A 60 -14.73 -4.84 1.17
C ASN A 60 -14.22 -5.77 0.04
N MET A 61 -13.74 -6.97 0.36
CA MET A 61 -13.34 -7.97 -0.63
C MET A 61 -14.52 -8.78 -1.16
N TYR A 62 -14.46 -9.17 -2.43
CA TYR A 62 -15.36 -10.17 -3.00
C TYR A 62 -15.10 -11.57 -2.44
N ASN A 63 -16.08 -12.45 -2.56
CA ASN A 63 -15.90 -13.87 -2.28
C ASN A 63 -14.88 -14.50 -3.23
N GLY A 64 -13.96 -15.31 -2.70
CA GLY A 64 -12.89 -15.95 -3.47
C GLY A 64 -11.70 -15.05 -3.77
N SER A 65 -11.66 -13.83 -3.25
CA SER A 65 -10.60 -12.85 -3.48
C SER A 65 -9.28 -13.22 -2.84
N LYS A 66 -8.23 -12.52 -3.25
CA LYS A 66 -6.86 -12.74 -2.79
C LYS A 66 -6.30 -11.53 -2.07
N ILE A 67 -5.61 -11.76 -0.97
CA ILE A 67 -4.95 -10.73 -0.18
C ILE A 67 -3.45 -11.04 -0.11
N ALA A 68 -2.62 -10.06 -0.45
CA ALA A 68 -1.19 -10.06 -0.15
C ALA A 68 -0.96 -9.25 1.13
N GLN A 69 -0.53 -9.95 2.20
CA GLN A 69 -0.28 -9.36 3.50
C GLN A 69 1.22 -9.12 3.66
N LEU A 70 1.66 -7.88 3.54
CA LEU A 70 3.04 -7.45 3.75
C LEU A 70 3.18 -6.65 5.04
N GLY A 71 2.20 -5.83 5.37
CA GLY A 71 2.19 -5.06 6.61
C GLY A 71 2.19 -5.98 7.83
N ILE A 72 3.05 -5.66 8.82
CA ILE A 72 3.17 -6.46 10.04
C ILE A 72 2.15 -5.96 11.04
N LEU A 73 1.08 -6.74 11.21
CA LEU A 73 0.06 -6.46 12.22
C LEU A 73 0.61 -6.66 13.63
N PRO A 74 0.21 -5.84 14.62
CA PRO A 74 0.55 -6.08 16.02
C PRO A 74 0.14 -7.49 16.48
N PRO A 75 0.94 -8.16 17.34
CA PRO A 75 0.63 -9.54 17.81
C PRO A 75 -0.74 -9.68 18.50
N SER A 76 -1.25 -8.58 19.07
CA SER A 76 -2.57 -8.54 19.72
C SER A 76 -3.73 -8.34 18.74
N THR A 77 -3.50 -8.31 17.43
CA THR A 77 -4.54 -8.09 16.44
C THR A 77 -5.53 -9.24 16.42
N THR A 78 -6.80 -8.91 16.66
CA THR A 78 -7.90 -9.88 16.50
C THR A 78 -8.38 -9.88 15.06
N VAL A 79 -8.46 -11.07 14.48
CA VAL A 79 -8.96 -11.32 13.12
C VAL A 79 -10.28 -12.09 13.22
N ASP A 80 -11.30 -11.63 12.51
CA ASP A 80 -12.54 -12.39 12.35
C ASP A 80 -12.35 -13.48 11.27
N TRP A 81 -12.03 -14.67 11.72
CA TRP A 81 -11.86 -15.82 10.84
C TRP A 81 -13.14 -16.26 10.16
N SER A 82 -14.30 -15.98 10.76
CA SER A 82 -15.60 -16.31 10.15
C SER A 82 -15.79 -15.54 8.85
N GLU A 83 -15.45 -14.26 8.85
CA GLU A 83 -15.55 -13.43 7.64
C GLU A 83 -14.60 -13.93 6.54
N ILE A 84 -13.38 -14.30 6.89
CA ILE A 84 -12.39 -14.85 5.94
C ILE A 84 -12.90 -16.18 5.35
N ILE A 85 -13.45 -17.06 6.21
CA ILE A 85 -13.96 -18.38 5.80
C ILE A 85 -15.20 -18.23 4.90
N PHE A 86 -16.18 -17.44 5.31
CA PHE A 86 -17.42 -17.28 4.54
C PHE A 86 -17.21 -16.58 3.21
N LYS A 87 -16.20 -15.72 3.10
CA LYS A 87 -15.78 -15.11 1.83
C LYS A 87 -14.82 -15.99 1.04
N ALA A 88 -14.38 -17.14 1.56
CA ALA A 88 -13.39 -18.02 0.91
C ALA A 88 -12.12 -17.26 0.47
N LEU A 89 -11.61 -16.35 1.33
CA LEU A 89 -10.45 -15.51 0.98
C LEU A 89 -9.16 -16.32 0.99
N THR A 90 -8.27 -16.01 0.06
CA THR A 90 -6.88 -16.50 0.06
C THR A 90 -5.97 -15.39 0.58
N ILE A 91 -5.29 -15.62 1.71
CA ILE A 91 -4.33 -14.67 2.27
C ILE A 91 -2.92 -15.24 2.12
N LYS A 92 -2.06 -14.51 1.39
CA LYS A 92 -0.64 -14.86 1.22
C LYS A 92 0.22 -13.87 1.99
N GLY A 93 0.98 -14.36 2.97
CA GLY A 93 2.03 -13.60 3.63
C GLY A 93 3.17 -13.28 2.65
N ILE A 94 3.62 -12.05 2.65
CA ILE A 94 4.73 -11.59 1.81
C ILE A 94 5.90 -11.20 2.73
N TYR A 95 7.05 -11.84 2.52
CA TYR A 95 8.26 -11.52 3.26
C TYR A 95 9.45 -11.36 2.32
N GLY A 96 10.14 -10.24 2.48
CA GLY A 96 11.34 -9.94 1.70
C GLY A 96 11.10 -9.96 0.19
N ARG A 97 11.84 -10.79 -0.49
CA ARG A 97 11.80 -10.95 -1.95
C ARG A 97 12.11 -12.38 -2.36
N GLU A 98 11.64 -12.78 -3.51
CA GLU A 98 12.12 -13.99 -4.19
C GLU A 98 13.41 -13.61 -4.94
N MET A 99 14.56 -14.16 -4.49
CA MET A 99 15.88 -13.82 -5.05
C MET A 99 15.90 -14.02 -6.56
N TRP A 100 16.42 -13.03 -7.25
CA TRP A 100 16.52 -12.90 -8.71
C TRP A 100 15.16 -12.71 -9.41
N GLU A 101 14.14 -13.47 -9.09
CA GLU A 101 12.86 -13.44 -9.80
C GLU A 101 12.13 -12.11 -9.65
N THR A 102 12.01 -11.59 -8.44
CA THR A 102 11.31 -10.30 -8.24
C THR A 102 12.12 -9.13 -8.77
N TRP A 103 13.44 -9.21 -8.77
CA TRP A 103 14.29 -8.19 -9.40
C TRP A 103 14.14 -8.21 -10.92
N TYR A 104 14.17 -9.37 -11.54
CA TYR A 104 13.91 -9.50 -12.96
C TYR A 104 12.54 -8.96 -13.35
N LYS A 105 11.49 -9.32 -12.60
CA LYS A 105 10.15 -8.79 -12.83
C LYS A 105 10.09 -7.27 -12.71
N MET A 106 10.75 -6.69 -11.72
CA MET A 106 10.84 -5.25 -11.54
C MET A 106 11.52 -4.58 -12.73
N GLU A 107 12.67 -5.11 -13.17
CA GLU A 107 13.38 -4.59 -14.35
C GLU A 107 12.50 -4.63 -15.60
N GLN A 108 11.80 -5.75 -15.83
CA GLN A 108 10.91 -5.88 -16.98
C GLN A 108 9.74 -4.88 -16.91
N MET A 109 9.21 -4.60 -15.73
CA MET A 109 8.18 -3.58 -15.56
C MET A 109 8.70 -2.17 -15.89
N LEU A 110 9.92 -1.83 -15.45
CA LEU A 110 10.56 -0.55 -15.76
C LEU A 110 10.84 -0.42 -17.26
N ILE A 111 11.38 -1.45 -17.89
CA ILE A 111 11.64 -1.51 -19.35
C ILE A 111 10.33 -1.36 -20.14
N SER A 112 9.24 -1.93 -19.60
CA SER A 112 7.90 -1.84 -20.21
C SER A 112 7.20 -0.50 -19.98
N GLY A 113 7.86 0.47 -19.34
CA GLY A 113 7.36 1.83 -19.20
C GLY A 113 6.76 2.17 -17.83
N LEU A 114 6.96 1.33 -16.79
CA LEU A 114 6.59 1.73 -15.44
C LEU A 114 7.46 2.91 -15.00
N ASP A 115 6.84 4.07 -14.81
CA ASP A 115 7.53 5.26 -14.28
C ASP A 115 7.37 5.35 -12.77
N LEU A 116 8.47 5.22 -12.03
CA LEU A 116 8.54 5.37 -10.58
C LEU A 116 9.00 6.76 -10.14
N SER A 117 9.28 7.68 -11.06
CA SER A 117 9.78 9.01 -10.72
C SER A 117 8.89 9.78 -9.74
N PRO A 118 7.53 9.69 -9.78
CA PRO A 118 6.68 10.36 -8.81
C PRO A 118 6.82 9.85 -7.38
N VAL A 119 7.33 8.62 -7.21
CA VAL A 119 7.52 8.01 -5.88
C VAL A 119 8.79 8.51 -5.22
N ILE A 120 9.84 8.86 -6.01
CA ILE A 120 11.11 9.38 -5.50
C ILE A 120 10.95 10.87 -5.24
N THR A 121 10.63 11.23 -3.99
CA THR A 121 10.26 12.60 -3.65
C THR A 121 11.40 13.45 -3.11
N HIS A 122 12.42 12.81 -2.54
CA HIS A 122 13.55 13.51 -1.92
C HIS A 122 14.85 12.80 -2.22
N ARG A 123 15.89 13.61 -2.43
CA ARG A 123 17.27 13.17 -2.59
C ARG A 123 18.17 14.01 -1.68
N PHE A 124 19.02 13.38 -0.91
CA PHE A 124 19.97 14.04 -0.03
C PHE A 124 21.35 13.43 -0.22
N PRO A 125 22.43 14.22 -0.14
CA PRO A 125 23.76 13.66 0.05
C PRO A 125 23.78 12.76 1.29
N VAL A 126 24.54 11.67 1.28
CA VAL A 126 24.62 10.75 2.43
C VAL A 126 25.03 11.45 3.71
N ALA A 127 25.86 12.49 3.64
CA ALA A 127 26.25 13.30 4.80
C ALA A 127 25.05 13.99 5.50
N GLU A 128 23.93 14.16 4.78
CA GLU A 128 22.68 14.74 5.29
C GLU A 128 21.62 13.68 5.64
N PHE A 129 22.02 12.44 5.90
CA PHE A 129 21.11 11.31 6.15
C PHE A 129 20.05 11.63 7.21
N GLN A 130 20.39 12.42 8.24
CA GLN A 130 19.45 12.78 9.30
C GLN A 130 18.26 13.55 8.75
N LYS A 131 18.45 14.50 7.84
CA LYS A 131 17.33 15.19 7.16
C LYS A 131 16.41 14.22 6.42
N GLY A 132 17.01 13.18 5.81
CA GLY A 132 16.25 12.12 5.16
C GLY A 132 15.35 11.35 6.14
N PHE A 133 15.84 11.03 7.32
CA PHE A 133 15.05 10.37 8.36
C PHE A 133 13.97 11.31 8.93
N ASP A 134 14.30 12.57 9.20
CA ASP A 134 13.35 13.55 9.72
C ASP A 134 12.14 13.74 8.77
N ILE A 135 12.39 13.82 7.46
CA ILE A 135 11.31 13.94 6.48
C ILE A 135 10.48 12.65 6.39
N MET A 136 11.08 11.48 6.59
CA MET A 136 10.36 10.21 6.64
C MET A 136 9.43 10.15 7.86
N GLU A 137 9.89 10.58 9.03
CA GLU A 137 9.08 10.65 10.25
C GLU A 137 7.91 11.63 10.13
N SER A 138 8.09 12.74 9.41
CA SER A 138 7.01 13.70 9.15
C SER A 138 5.87 13.14 8.31
N GLY A 139 6.08 12.01 7.59
CA GLY A 139 5.12 11.43 6.67
C GLY A 139 4.92 12.22 5.37
N GLN A 140 5.70 13.30 5.15
CA GLN A 140 5.62 14.17 3.97
C GLN A 140 6.61 13.72 2.88
N CYS A 141 6.73 12.40 2.68
CA CYS A 141 7.57 11.83 1.63
C CYS A 141 6.96 10.56 1.03
N GLY A 142 7.38 10.27 -0.19
CA GLY A 142 7.33 8.94 -0.78
C GLY A 142 8.64 8.21 -0.49
N LYS A 143 9.47 7.98 -1.51
CA LYS A 143 10.80 7.40 -1.35
C LYS A 143 11.85 8.49 -1.16
N VAL A 144 12.65 8.35 -0.10
CA VAL A 144 13.85 9.16 0.13
C VAL A 144 15.07 8.36 -0.35
N VAL A 145 15.94 9.01 -1.11
CA VAL A 145 17.19 8.44 -1.63
C VAL A 145 18.37 9.19 -1.04
N LEU A 146 19.36 8.48 -0.54
CA LEU A 146 20.65 9.03 -0.14
C LEU A 146 21.64 8.79 -1.28
N GLU A 147 22.32 9.86 -1.69
CA GLU A 147 23.31 9.84 -2.78
C GLU A 147 24.71 9.73 -2.18
N TRP A 148 25.46 8.76 -2.68
CA TRP A 148 26.85 8.53 -2.31
C TRP A 148 27.75 9.08 -3.43
N ASP A 149 28.69 9.91 -3.08
CA ASP A 149 29.67 10.47 -4.02
C ASP A 149 30.74 9.42 -4.40
#